data_03d938651b2250a388b3164e1ff957b6
#
_entry.id   03d938651b2250a388b3164e1ff957b6
#
_cell.length_a   1.000
_cell.length_b   1.000
_cell.length_c   1.000
_cell.angle_alpha   90.00
_cell.angle_beta   90.00
_cell.angle_gamma   90.00
#
_symmetry.space_group_name_H-M   'P 1'
#
loop_
_entity.id
_entity.type
_entity.pdbx_description
1 polymer ?
#
loop_
_entity_poly.entity_id
_entity_poly.type
_entity_poly.pdbx_seq_one_letter_code
_entity_poly.pdbx_strand_id
1 'polypeptide(L)'
;QTCMTAIIVLNWNGADDTLACLNSLMKADGDFRIYVVDNGSSDDSVSRIETWIGEHKKLDARLIALDRNYGFARGNNKGIAVAGQDTPDSYLLLNNDTEVSPDFLVSLQAFSKRNPQYRILTPKINYFYDKQKVWNCGGKLLFGFRKYYCSEQPDMAVRETDHLSVSFVTGCALYFYPELLDEQNRLLTERFFFGEEDFELSLRMKKQKVQMACVLNSLIYHKVGASGNKMYGLGKVYMHYLNRFIDIRINKSGLFYYTWALVNLPFCIKHFYMSSHSLSRTLVLMKRLWKDARIKEGVSKEDFEALVIDNTYFV
;
A
#
# COMPACT_ATOMS: atom_id res chain seq x y z
N GLN A 1 -11.69 -23.52 -16.34
CA GLN A 1 -11.70 -23.21 -14.90
C GLN A 1 -11.74 -21.69 -14.74
N THR A 2 -12.79 -21.18 -14.07
CA THR A 2 -12.86 -19.78 -13.66
C THR A 2 -11.75 -19.54 -12.63
N CYS A 3 -11.03 -18.43 -12.75
CA CYS A 3 -9.94 -18.06 -11.85
C CYS A 3 -10.50 -17.14 -10.77
N MET A 4 -10.80 -17.67 -9.59
CA MET A 4 -11.38 -16.90 -8.49
C MET A 4 -10.32 -16.02 -7.82
N THR A 5 -10.59 -14.70 -7.81
CA THR A 5 -9.74 -13.71 -7.12
C THR A 5 -10.36 -13.31 -5.79
N ALA A 6 -9.61 -13.41 -4.70
CA ALA A 6 -10.01 -12.83 -3.41
C ALA A 6 -9.64 -11.35 -3.37
N ILE A 7 -10.62 -10.46 -3.34
CA ILE A 7 -10.42 -9.01 -3.20
C ILE A 7 -10.54 -8.63 -1.73
N ILE A 8 -9.47 -8.10 -1.15
CA ILE A 8 -9.41 -7.65 0.23
C ILE A 8 -9.49 -6.12 0.26
N VAL A 9 -10.52 -5.59 0.90
CA VAL A 9 -10.76 -4.14 1.08
C VAL A 9 -10.67 -3.81 2.56
N LEU A 10 -9.68 -3.00 2.96
CA LEU A 10 -9.48 -2.60 4.34
C LEU A 10 -10.22 -1.30 4.65
N ASN A 11 -11.11 -1.33 5.62
CA ASN A 11 -11.83 -0.16 6.13
C ASN A 11 -11.34 0.22 7.53
N TRP A 12 -11.26 1.50 7.81
CA TRP A 12 -11.14 2.06 9.15
C TRP A 12 -11.76 3.46 9.20
N ASN A 13 -12.91 3.60 9.87
CA ASN A 13 -13.67 4.85 9.98
C ASN A 13 -13.89 5.55 8.62
N GLY A 14 -14.24 4.75 7.58
CA GLY A 14 -14.30 5.22 6.20
C GLY A 14 -15.40 4.54 5.39
N ALA A 15 -16.60 4.34 5.99
CA ALA A 15 -17.71 3.63 5.35
C ALA A 15 -18.10 4.25 4.00
N ASP A 16 -18.13 5.58 3.86
CA ASP A 16 -18.54 6.23 2.61
C ASP A 16 -17.63 5.83 1.44
N ASP A 17 -16.33 5.84 1.64
CA ASP A 17 -15.36 5.42 0.62
C ASP A 17 -15.47 3.92 0.36
N THR A 18 -15.58 3.11 1.41
CA THR A 18 -15.76 1.66 1.30
C THR A 18 -17.01 1.30 0.50
N LEU A 19 -18.15 1.93 0.78
CA LEU A 19 -19.40 1.69 0.06
C LEU A 19 -19.31 2.15 -1.41
N ALA A 20 -18.63 3.26 -1.70
CA ALA A 20 -18.37 3.69 -3.07
C ALA A 20 -17.48 2.70 -3.84
N CYS A 21 -16.43 2.19 -3.19
CA CYS A 21 -15.58 1.11 -3.72
C CYS A 21 -16.41 -0.15 -4.04
N LEU A 22 -17.21 -0.62 -3.10
CA LEU A 22 -18.08 -1.80 -3.27
C LEU A 22 -19.10 -1.60 -4.40
N ASN A 23 -19.70 -0.40 -4.52
CA ASN A 23 -20.62 -0.06 -5.61
C ASN A 23 -19.91 -0.08 -6.99
N SER A 24 -18.65 0.27 -7.05
CA SER A 24 -17.87 0.13 -8.29
C SER A 24 -17.55 -1.34 -8.61
N LEU A 25 -17.22 -2.14 -7.60
CA LEU A 25 -16.98 -3.58 -7.74
C LEU A 25 -18.23 -4.35 -8.19
N MET A 26 -19.43 -3.91 -7.81
CA MET A 26 -20.68 -4.51 -8.32
C MET A 26 -20.81 -4.47 -9.85
N LYS A 27 -20.12 -3.55 -10.51
CA LYS A 27 -20.14 -3.37 -11.96
C LYS A 27 -18.93 -4.01 -12.64
N ALA A 28 -18.04 -4.59 -11.85
CA ALA A 28 -16.81 -5.20 -12.38
C ALA A 28 -17.08 -6.59 -12.94
N ASP A 29 -16.43 -6.88 -14.05
CA ASP A 29 -16.43 -8.20 -14.68
C ASP A 29 -15.35 -9.10 -14.07
N GLY A 30 -15.62 -10.40 -14.00
CA GLY A 30 -14.68 -11.41 -13.54
C GLY A 30 -15.25 -12.29 -12.44
N ASP A 31 -14.49 -13.32 -12.07
CA ASP A 31 -14.82 -14.21 -10.97
C ASP A 31 -14.04 -13.79 -9.72
N PHE A 32 -14.74 -13.26 -8.73
CA PHE A 32 -14.12 -12.77 -7.50
C PHE A 32 -15.06 -12.85 -6.30
N ARG A 33 -14.44 -12.87 -5.12
CA ARG A 33 -15.12 -12.75 -3.82
C ARG A 33 -14.48 -11.59 -3.06
N ILE A 34 -15.31 -10.81 -2.35
CA ILE A 34 -14.86 -9.65 -1.60
C ILE A 34 -14.80 -9.95 -0.11
N TYR A 35 -13.70 -9.58 0.52
CA TYR A 35 -13.47 -9.63 1.95
C TYR A 35 -13.26 -8.20 2.44
N VAL A 36 -14.30 -7.60 3.02
CA VAL A 36 -14.20 -6.29 3.65
C VAL A 36 -13.68 -6.49 5.06
N VAL A 37 -12.49 -5.99 5.34
CA VAL A 37 -11.90 -6.05 6.67
C VAL A 37 -12.13 -4.72 7.36
N ASP A 38 -13.03 -4.68 8.32
CA ASP A 38 -13.15 -3.53 9.22
C ASP A 38 -12.06 -3.62 10.28
N ASN A 39 -11.13 -2.68 10.28
CA ASN A 39 -9.95 -2.66 11.13
C ASN A 39 -10.22 -2.02 12.50
N GLY A 40 -11.32 -2.41 13.14
CA GLY A 40 -11.72 -1.89 14.45
C GLY A 40 -12.17 -0.43 14.39
N SER A 41 -13.10 -0.13 13.49
CA SER A 41 -13.73 1.20 13.43
C SER A 41 -14.50 1.54 14.70
N SER A 42 -14.48 2.81 15.06
CA SER A 42 -15.22 3.36 16.22
C SER A 42 -16.50 4.12 15.83
N ASP A 43 -16.71 4.30 14.52
CA ASP A 43 -17.90 4.91 13.93
C ASP A 43 -18.95 3.84 13.51
N ASP A 44 -19.91 4.23 12.69
CA ASP A 44 -20.98 3.34 12.21
C ASP A 44 -20.58 2.47 11.01
N SER A 45 -19.28 2.39 10.67
CA SER A 45 -18.77 1.68 9.48
C SER A 45 -19.24 0.22 9.43
N VAL A 46 -19.09 -0.52 10.53
CA VAL A 46 -19.47 -1.95 10.59
C VAL A 46 -20.93 -2.15 10.22
N SER A 47 -21.83 -1.44 10.88
CA SER A 47 -23.29 -1.60 10.66
C SER A 47 -23.70 -1.19 9.25
N ARG A 48 -23.10 -0.15 8.70
CA ARG A 48 -23.37 0.32 7.33
C ARG A 48 -22.90 -0.68 6.28
N ILE A 49 -21.71 -1.24 6.45
CA ILE A 49 -21.16 -2.25 5.54
C ILE A 49 -21.97 -3.54 5.63
N GLU A 50 -22.34 -3.99 6.82
CA GLU A 50 -23.23 -5.16 7.01
C GLU A 50 -24.57 -4.97 6.31
N THR A 51 -25.21 -3.82 6.49
CA THR A 51 -26.47 -3.47 5.85
C THR A 51 -26.33 -3.54 4.33
N TRP A 52 -25.29 -2.90 3.78
CA TRP A 52 -25.04 -2.90 2.36
C TRP A 52 -24.84 -4.31 1.79
N ILE A 53 -24.03 -5.16 2.45
CA ILE A 53 -23.83 -6.57 2.05
C ILE A 53 -25.16 -7.33 2.08
N GLY A 54 -25.99 -7.13 3.11
CA GLY A 54 -27.30 -7.74 3.24
C GLY A 54 -28.28 -7.38 2.12
N GLU A 55 -28.20 -6.16 1.59
CA GLU A 55 -29.00 -5.66 0.48
C GLU A 55 -28.50 -6.13 -0.90
N HIS A 56 -27.21 -6.45 -1.02
CA HIS A 56 -26.56 -6.76 -2.29
C HIS A 56 -26.11 -8.24 -2.39
N LYS A 57 -26.98 -9.18 -2.02
CA LYS A 57 -26.70 -10.62 -1.95
C LYS A 57 -26.21 -11.30 -3.24
N LYS A 58 -26.32 -10.62 -4.38
CA LYS A 58 -25.77 -11.11 -5.65
C LYS A 58 -24.25 -11.00 -5.71
N LEU A 59 -23.64 -10.14 -4.93
CA LEU A 59 -22.21 -9.97 -4.81
C LEU A 59 -21.73 -10.87 -3.65
N ASP A 60 -20.77 -11.75 -3.94
CA ASP A 60 -20.18 -12.59 -2.90
C ASP A 60 -19.20 -11.72 -2.06
N ALA A 61 -19.75 -11.09 -1.03
CA ALA A 61 -19.02 -10.20 -0.14
C ALA A 61 -19.20 -10.63 1.32
N ARG A 62 -18.10 -10.58 2.09
CA ARG A 62 -18.09 -10.92 3.53
C ARG A 62 -17.43 -9.80 4.32
N LEU A 63 -17.99 -9.48 5.49
CA LEU A 63 -17.39 -8.56 6.45
C LEU A 63 -16.59 -9.35 7.51
N ILE A 64 -15.38 -8.87 7.77
CA ILE A 64 -14.47 -9.33 8.82
C ILE A 64 -14.28 -8.15 9.77
N ALA A 65 -15.03 -8.11 10.87
CA ALA A 65 -14.89 -7.06 11.87
C ALA A 65 -13.79 -7.44 12.89
N LEU A 66 -12.73 -6.64 12.93
CA LEU A 66 -11.64 -6.81 13.89
C LEU A 66 -11.94 -6.04 15.17
N ASP A 67 -11.41 -6.52 16.29
CA ASP A 67 -11.63 -5.96 17.63
C ASP A 67 -10.94 -4.58 17.84
N ARG A 68 -9.94 -4.24 17.01
CA ARG A 68 -9.16 -2.99 17.11
C ARG A 68 -8.42 -2.69 15.82
N ASN A 69 -7.87 -1.47 15.70
CA ASN A 69 -6.98 -1.11 14.61
C ASN A 69 -5.61 -1.77 14.78
N TYR A 70 -5.27 -2.67 13.87
CA TYR A 70 -4.00 -3.39 13.77
C TYR A 70 -2.97 -2.73 12.85
N GLY A 71 -3.31 -1.60 12.22
CA GLY A 71 -2.53 -0.99 11.16
C GLY A 71 -2.80 -1.59 9.78
N PHE A 72 -2.21 -0.98 8.76
CA PHE A 72 -2.50 -1.32 7.36
C PHE A 72 -2.07 -2.74 7.00
N ALA A 73 -0.81 -3.08 7.24
CA ALA A 73 -0.25 -4.38 6.85
C ALA A 73 -0.96 -5.55 7.55
N ARG A 74 -1.10 -5.47 8.88
CA ARG A 74 -1.70 -6.54 9.65
C ARG A 74 -3.20 -6.69 9.39
N GLY A 75 -3.92 -5.60 9.17
CA GLY A 75 -5.33 -5.63 8.76
C GLY A 75 -5.52 -6.37 7.44
N ASN A 76 -4.73 -6.03 6.42
CA ASN A 76 -4.74 -6.73 5.13
C ASN A 76 -4.34 -8.21 5.26
N ASN A 77 -3.28 -8.53 6.02
CA ASN A 77 -2.84 -9.92 6.24
C ASN A 77 -3.95 -10.75 6.93
N LYS A 78 -4.70 -10.19 7.87
CA LYS A 78 -5.87 -10.87 8.47
C LYS A 78 -6.94 -11.18 7.44
N GLY A 79 -7.20 -10.26 6.51
CA GLY A 79 -8.10 -10.49 5.37
C GLY A 79 -7.59 -11.60 4.45
N ILE A 80 -6.30 -11.61 4.11
CA ILE A 80 -5.65 -12.67 3.33
C ILE A 80 -5.82 -14.04 4.02
N ALA A 81 -5.58 -14.12 5.32
CA ALA A 81 -5.68 -15.37 6.08
C ALA A 81 -7.11 -15.94 6.08
N VAL A 82 -8.14 -15.09 6.19
CA VAL A 82 -9.54 -15.52 6.09
C VAL A 82 -9.88 -15.94 4.66
N ALA A 83 -9.49 -15.14 3.67
CA ALA A 83 -9.74 -15.43 2.26
C ALA A 83 -9.04 -16.73 1.79
N GLY A 84 -7.89 -17.05 2.37
CA GLY A 84 -7.14 -18.27 2.08
C GLY A 84 -7.89 -19.57 2.39
N GLN A 85 -8.88 -19.52 3.28
CA GLN A 85 -9.75 -20.69 3.61
C GLN A 85 -10.62 -21.10 2.40
N ASP A 86 -10.92 -20.17 1.51
CA ASP A 86 -11.68 -20.42 0.28
C ASP A 86 -10.77 -20.78 -0.92
N THR A 87 -9.45 -20.95 -0.69
CA THR A 87 -8.45 -21.38 -1.69
C THR A 87 -8.51 -20.60 -3.01
N PRO A 88 -8.37 -19.26 -2.99
CA PRO A 88 -8.41 -18.45 -4.20
C PRO A 88 -7.20 -18.71 -5.10
N ASP A 89 -7.39 -18.58 -6.42
CA ASP A 89 -6.29 -18.68 -7.40
C ASP A 89 -5.35 -17.45 -7.33
N SER A 90 -5.88 -16.32 -6.88
CA SER A 90 -5.14 -15.05 -6.73
C SER A 90 -5.79 -14.15 -5.70
N TYR A 91 -5.04 -13.16 -5.26
CA TYR A 91 -5.49 -12.12 -4.33
C TYR A 91 -5.38 -10.74 -4.97
N LEU A 92 -6.23 -9.83 -4.54
CA LEU A 92 -6.12 -8.40 -4.83
C LEU A 92 -6.30 -7.63 -3.53
N LEU A 93 -5.24 -6.99 -3.01
CA LEU A 93 -5.43 -5.92 -2.02
C LEU A 93 -5.90 -4.68 -2.74
N LEU A 94 -6.95 -4.05 -2.26
CA LEU A 94 -7.55 -2.86 -2.87
C LEU A 94 -7.90 -1.85 -1.77
N ASN A 95 -7.37 -0.63 -1.86
CA ASN A 95 -7.73 0.44 -0.93
C ASN A 95 -9.23 0.78 -1.04
N ASN A 96 -9.86 1.06 0.09
CA ASN A 96 -11.28 1.38 0.15
C ASN A 96 -11.65 2.74 -0.46
N ASP A 97 -10.68 3.66 -0.64
CA ASP A 97 -10.83 4.96 -1.29
C ASP A 97 -10.55 4.92 -2.81
N THR A 98 -10.81 3.75 -3.42
CA THR A 98 -10.70 3.54 -4.87
C THR A 98 -12.05 3.21 -5.50
N GLU A 99 -12.20 3.56 -6.78
CA GLU A 99 -13.26 3.07 -7.65
C GLU A 99 -12.64 2.40 -8.88
N VAL A 100 -13.23 1.27 -9.31
CA VAL A 100 -12.67 0.45 -10.39
C VAL A 100 -13.44 0.62 -11.69
N SER A 101 -12.75 0.49 -12.84
CA SER A 101 -13.44 0.33 -14.13
C SER A 101 -14.01 -1.10 -14.25
N PRO A 102 -15.09 -1.29 -15.02
CA PRO A 102 -15.74 -2.61 -15.12
C PRO A 102 -14.80 -3.74 -15.55
N ASP A 103 -13.88 -3.48 -16.43
CA ASP A 103 -12.94 -4.45 -17.03
C ASP A 103 -11.60 -4.57 -16.30
N PHE A 104 -11.42 -3.88 -15.15
CA PHE A 104 -10.11 -3.81 -14.51
C PHE A 104 -9.55 -5.18 -14.11
N LEU A 105 -10.40 -6.06 -13.54
CA LEU A 105 -9.97 -7.37 -13.04
C LEU A 105 -9.73 -8.36 -14.19
N VAL A 106 -10.64 -8.41 -15.16
CA VAL A 106 -10.48 -9.29 -16.33
C VAL A 106 -9.24 -8.91 -17.15
N SER A 107 -8.88 -7.62 -17.17
CA SER A 107 -7.63 -7.13 -17.78
C SER A 107 -6.39 -7.64 -17.04
N LEU A 108 -6.38 -7.61 -15.70
CA LEU A 108 -5.31 -8.18 -14.87
C LEU A 108 -5.19 -9.70 -15.09
N GLN A 109 -6.31 -10.42 -15.03
CA GLN A 109 -6.36 -11.88 -15.21
C GLN A 109 -5.92 -12.30 -16.62
N ALA A 110 -6.35 -11.59 -17.66
CA ALA A 110 -5.96 -11.85 -19.03
C ALA A 110 -4.45 -11.60 -19.27
N PHE A 111 -3.92 -10.50 -18.70
CA PHE A 111 -2.48 -10.21 -18.75
C PHE A 111 -1.68 -11.29 -18.04
N SER A 112 -2.08 -11.67 -16.85
CA SER A 112 -1.45 -12.67 -16.01
C SER A 112 -1.33 -14.04 -16.72
N LYS A 113 -2.40 -14.48 -17.37
CA LYS A 113 -2.41 -15.74 -18.15
C LYS A 113 -1.42 -15.71 -19.32
N ARG A 114 -1.27 -14.55 -20.00
CA ARG A 114 -0.34 -14.40 -21.13
C ARG A 114 1.11 -14.21 -20.69
N ASN A 115 1.32 -13.72 -19.45
CA ASN A 115 2.62 -13.33 -18.92
C ASN A 115 2.86 -13.93 -17.53
N PRO A 116 2.92 -15.28 -17.41
CA PRO A 116 2.95 -15.96 -16.10
C PRO A 116 4.24 -15.70 -15.29
N GLN A 117 5.27 -15.10 -15.91
CA GLN A 117 6.49 -14.69 -15.22
C GLN A 117 6.28 -13.52 -14.24
N TYR A 118 5.25 -12.69 -14.45
CA TYR A 118 4.91 -11.61 -13.53
C TYR A 118 4.01 -12.14 -12.42
N ARG A 119 4.50 -12.08 -11.17
CA ARG A 119 3.80 -12.65 -10.01
C ARG A 119 3.13 -11.59 -9.14
N ILE A 120 3.43 -10.32 -9.35
CA ILE A 120 2.71 -9.17 -8.78
C ILE A 120 2.34 -8.23 -9.91
N LEU A 121 1.07 -7.84 -9.94
CA LEU A 121 0.54 -6.87 -10.89
C LEU A 121 -0.11 -5.70 -10.14
N THR A 122 -0.05 -4.53 -10.73
CA THR A 122 -0.85 -3.37 -10.31
C THR A 122 -1.59 -2.81 -11.52
N PRO A 123 -2.84 -2.33 -11.38
CA PRO A 123 -3.50 -1.60 -12.44
C PRO A 123 -2.87 -0.22 -12.65
N LYS A 124 -3.18 0.44 -13.76
CA LYS A 124 -2.98 1.86 -13.90
C LYS A 124 -3.93 2.59 -12.95
N ILE A 125 -3.40 3.49 -12.14
CA ILE A 125 -4.17 4.22 -11.13
C ILE A 125 -4.22 5.69 -11.50
N ASN A 126 -5.40 6.19 -11.82
CA ASN A 126 -5.64 7.60 -12.10
C ASN A 126 -6.17 8.32 -10.86
N TYR A 127 -6.06 9.65 -10.83
CA TYR A 127 -6.74 10.45 -9.83
C TYR A 127 -8.25 10.35 -10.01
N PHE A 128 -8.99 10.24 -8.92
CA PHE A 128 -10.47 10.21 -8.96
C PHE A 128 -11.07 11.54 -9.45
N TYR A 129 -10.53 12.65 -8.98
CA TYR A 129 -11.00 14.00 -9.32
C TYR A 129 -10.44 14.56 -10.64
N ASP A 130 -9.42 13.89 -11.20
CA ASP A 130 -8.86 14.19 -12.52
C ASP A 130 -8.59 12.88 -13.27
N LYS A 131 -9.63 12.33 -13.86
CA LYS A 131 -9.62 10.97 -14.45
C LYS A 131 -8.67 10.81 -15.65
N GLN A 132 -8.16 11.92 -16.20
CA GLN A 132 -7.17 11.90 -17.29
C GLN A 132 -5.74 11.84 -16.75
N LYS A 133 -5.54 12.17 -15.48
CA LYS A 133 -4.23 12.25 -14.87
C LYS A 133 -3.86 10.95 -14.15
N VAL A 134 -2.72 10.37 -14.53
CA VAL A 134 -2.19 9.18 -13.88
C VAL A 134 -1.55 9.55 -12.55
N TRP A 135 -2.05 8.94 -11.47
CA TRP A 135 -1.43 9.05 -10.15
C TRP A 135 -0.26 8.10 -10.01
N ASN A 136 -0.44 6.83 -10.42
CA ASN A 136 0.60 5.81 -10.26
C ASN A 136 0.46 4.67 -11.29
N CYS A 137 1.59 4.29 -11.90
CA CYS A 137 1.75 3.10 -12.71
C CYS A 137 2.92 2.23 -12.18
N GLY A 138 3.07 2.13 -10.84
CA GLY A 138 4.25 1.52 -10.25
C GLY A 138 5.47 2.43 -10.34
N GLY A 139 6.64 1.83 -10.42
CA GLY A 139 7.89 2.59 -10.50
C GLY A 139 9.13 1.73 -10.49
N LYS A 140 10.27 2.37 -10.26
CA LYS A 140 11.57 1.70 -10.10
C LYS A 140 12.18 1.99 -8.74
N LEU A 141 12.81 0.97 -8.16
CA LEU A 141 13.71 1.11 -7.02
C LEU A 141 15.15 1.25 -7.54
N LEU A 142 15.72 2.45 -7.38
CA LEU A 142 17.07 2.78 -7.78
C LEU A 142 17.86 3.20 -6.54
N PHE A 143 18.87 2.43 -6.14
CA PHE A 143 19.68 2.71 -4.96
C PHE A 143 18.85 3.04 -3.70
N GLY A 144 17.76 2.26 -3.43
CA GLY A 144 16.89 2.50 -2.27
C GLY A 144 15.98 3.73 -2.36
N PHE A 145 15.89 4.37 -3.53
CA PHE A 145 14.94 5.45 -3.82
C PHE A 145 13.84 4.94 -4.74
N ARG A 146 12.63 5.50 -4.57
CA ARG A 146 11.49 5.28 -5.47
C ARG A 146 11.48 6.31 -6.59
N LYS A 147 11.41 5.85 -7.83
CA LYS A 147 11.04 6.67 -8.98
C LYS A 147 9.67 6.21 -9.43
N TYR A 148 8.66 7.04 -9.26
CA TYR A 148 7.29 6.72 -9.68
C TYR A 148 7.10 6.91 -11.18
N TYR A 149 6.21 6.10 -11.76
CA TYR A 149 5.63 6.34 -13.07
C TYR A 149 4.27 7.00 -12.90
N CYS A 150 4.18 8.28 -13.24
CA CYS A 150 2.98 9.11 -13.11
C CYS A 150 2.94 10.19 -14.19
N SER A 151 1.85 10.95 -14.28
CA SER A 151 1.66 11.99 -15.31
C SER A 151 2.66 13.13 -15.24
N GLU A 152 3.21 13.42 -14.07
CA GLU A 152 4.26 14.43 -13.88
C GLU A 152 5.64 13.95 -14.35
N GLN A 153 5.77 12.66 -14.62
CA GLN A 153 6.99 12.04 -15.16
C GLN A 153 6.60 11.10 -16.30
N PRO A 154 6.06 11.62 -17.42
CA PRO A 154 5.63 10.77 -18.52
C PRO A 154 6.86 10.12 -19.16
N ASP A 155 7.01 8.81 -18.95
CA ASP A 155 7.90 8.03 -19.79
C ASP A 155 7.17 7.82 -21.13
N MET A 156 7.72 8.33 -22.23
CA MET A 156 7.11 8.25 -23.57
C MET A 156 6.89 6.79 -24.01
N ALA A 157 7.63 5.82 -23.43
CA ALA A 157 7.44 4.40 -23.66
C ALA A 157 6.08 3.84 -23.16
N VAL A 158 5.38 4.56 -22.29
CA VAL A 158 4.06 4.17 -21.73
C VAL A 158 2.97 4.12 -22.80
N ARG A 159 3.15 4.77 -23.94
CA ARG A 159 2.08 4.93 -24.96
C ARG A 159 1.96 3.75 -25.93
N GLU A 160 2.95 2.86 -26.01
CA GLU A 160 3.00 1.82 -27.04
C GLU A 160 2.95 0.38 -26.47
N THR A 161 2.92 0.20 -25.16
CA THR A 161 2.91 -1.11 -24.52
C THR A 161 1.65 -1.34 -23.69
N ASP A 162 1.23 -2.59 -23.51
CA ASP A 162 0.11 -2.96 -22.65
C ASP A 162 0.50 -3.02 -21.15
N HIS A 163 1.80 -2.93 -20.86
CA HIS A 163 2.32 -2.97 -19.48
C HIS A 163 3.65 -2.26 -19.31
N LEU A 164 4.01 -1.98 -18.06
CA LEU A 164 5.34 -1.54 -17.65
C LEU A 164 5.93 -2.56 -16.69
N SER A 165 7.14 -3.05 -16.98
CA SER A 165 7.93 -3.78 -15.98
C SER A 165 8.38 -2.82 -14.89
N VAL A 166 8.07 -3.15 -13.63
CA VAL A 166 8.35 -2.29 -12.47
C VAL A 166 9.16 -3.03 -11.42
N SER A 167 9.80 -2.32 -10.53
CA SER A 167 10.42 -2.87 -9.32
C SER A 167 9.92 -2.23 -8.04
N PHE A 168 8.92 -1.35 -8.17
CA PHE A 168 8.14 -0.78 -7.10
C PHE A 168 6.66 -0.83 -7.48
N VAL A 169 5.82 -1.26 -6.54
CA VAL A 169 4.36 -1.24 -6.62
C VAL A 169 3.80 -0.53 -5.41
N THR A 170 2.67 0.15 -5.56
CA THR A 170 1.99 0.81 -4.44
C THR A 170 1.03 -0.14 -3.73
N GLY A 171 0.86 0.01 -2.43
CA GLY A 171 -0.12 -0.73 -1.64
C GLY A 171 -1.59 -0.43 -1.98
N CYS A 172 -1.87 0.57 -2.84
CA CYS A 172 -3.22 0.95 -3.23
C CYS A 172 -3.97 -0.16 -3.95
N ALA A 173 -3.31 -0.90 -4.86
CA ALA A 173 -3.89 -2.04 -5.56
C ALA A 173 -2.79 -3.04 -5.94
N LEU A 174 -2.82 -4.22 -5.33
CA LEU A 174 -1.83 -5.28 -5.51
C LEU A 174 -2.51 -6.60 -5.86
N TYR A 175 -2.37 -7.04 -7.10
CA TYR A 175 -2.78 -8.37 -7.54
C TYR A 175 -1.59 -9.32 -7.44
N PHE A 176 -1.75 -10.46 -6.76
CA PHE A 176 -0.66 -11.40 -6.53
C PHE A 176 -1.16 -12.83 -6.35
N TYR A 177 -0.24 -13.79 -6.29
CA TYR A 177 -0.53 -15.21 -6.19
C TYR A 177 -0.19 -15.79 -4.82
N PRO A 178 -0.90 -16.89 -4.40
CA PRO A 178 -0.72 -17.52 -3.09
C PRO A 178 0.71 -17.91 -2.73
N GLU A 179 1.52 -18.31 -3.72
CA GLU A 179 2.92 -18.74 -3.48
C GLU A 179 3.85 -17.60 -3.02
N LEU A 180 3.40 -16.35 -3.04
CA LEU A 180 4.17 -15.23 -2.48
C LEU A 180 3.91 -15.00 -1.00
N LEU A 181 2.93 -15.70 -0.43
CA LEU A 181 2.65 -15.65 0.99
C LEU A 181 3.74 -16.37 1.78
N ASP A 182 4.02 -15.85 2.98
CA ASP A 182 4.92 -16.54 3.92
C ASP A 182 4.22 -17.73 4.62
N GLU A 183 4.97 -18.45 5.46
CA GLU A 183 4.47 -19.61 6.22
C GLU A 183 3.27 -19.28 7.16
N GLN A 184 3.05 -18.01 7.46
CA GLN A 184 1.91 -17.53 8.23
C GLN A 184 0.79 -16.92 7.36
N ASN A 185 0.82 -17.17 6.05
CA ASN A 185 -0.13 -16.62 5.07
C ASN A 185 -0.16 -15.08 5.04
N ARG A 186 1.03 -14.43 5.10
CA ARG A 186 1.16 -12.97 5.07
C ARG A 186 1.90 -12.52 3.81
N LEU A 187 1.45 -11.45 3.20
CA LEU A 187 2.17 -10.76 2.12
C LEU A 187 3.00 -9.58 2.65
N LEU A 188 2.38 -8.75 3.48
CA LEU A 188 2.96 -7.49 3.95
C LEU A 188 3.72 -7.69 5.27
N THR A 189 4.82 -6.96 5.44
CA THR A 189 5.53 -6.93 6.71
C THR A 189 4.68 -6.26 7.80
N GLU A 190 4.65 -6.84 8.99
CA GLU A 190 3.93 -6.31 10.15
C GLU A 190 4.82 -5.47 11.08
N ARG A 191 6.04 -5.11 10.62
CA ARG A 191 6.99 -4.31 11.41
C ARG A 191 6.50 -2.90 11.67
N PHE A 192 5.72 -2.37 10.73
CA PHE A 192 5.23 -1.00 10.80
C PHE A 192 3.72 -1.00 11.04
N PHE A 193 3.27 -0.19 11.99
CA PHE A 193 1.85 0.03 12.17
C PHE A 193 1.25 0.72 10.95
N PHE A 194 2.01 1.65 10.34
CA PHE A 194 1.60 2.37 9.15
C PHE A 194 2.81 2.91 8.36
N GLY A 195 2.76 2.77 7.04
CA GLY A 195 3.68 3.40 6.09
C GLY A 195 4.90 2.55 5.74
N GLU A 196 5.31 2.65 4.48
CA GLU A 196 6.45 1.96 3.85
C GLU A 196 6.27 0.44 3.64
N GLU A 197 5.08 -0.12 3.86
CA GLU A 197 4.79 -1.54 3.63
C GLU A 197 4.98 -1.94 2.17
N ASP A 198 4.61 -1.06 1.25
CA ASP A 198 4.79 -1.23 -0.19
C ASP A 198 6.26 -1.11 -0.62
N PHE A 199 7.02 -0.29 0.09
CA PHE A 199 8.47 -0.16 -0.14
C PHE A 199 9.20 -1.41 0.34
N GLU A 200 8.90 -1.90 1.55
CA GLU A 200 9.47 -3.15 2.07
C GLU A 200 9.14 -4.32 1.13
N LEU A 201 7.87 -4.48 0.77
CA LEU A 201 7.43 -5.53 -0.16
C LEU A 201 8.25 -5.47 -1.46
N SER A 202 8.37 -4.28 -2.05
CA SER A 202 9.10 -4.10 -3.30
C SER A 202 10.60 -4.41 -3.17
N LEU A 203 11.23 -4.06 -2.04
CA LEU A 203 12.62 -4.43 -1.75
C LEU A 203 12.79 -5.94 -1.66
N ARG A 204 11.89 -6.61 -0.92
CA ARG A 204 11.92 -8.07 -0.71
C ARG A 204 11.66 -8.82 -2.00
N MET A 205 10.66 -8.42 -2.77
CA MET A 205 10.37 -9.01 -4.09
C MET A 205 11.53 -8.85 -5.06
N LYS A 206 12.17 -7.67 -5.09
CA LYS A 206 13.36 -7.45 -5.90
C LYS A 206 14.52 -8.36 -5.49
N LYS A 207 14.73 -8.57 -4.19
CA LYS A 207 15.76 -9.50 -3.67
C LYS A 207 15.46 -10.94 -4.07
N GLN A 208 14.20 -11.34 -4.08
CA GLN A 208 13.74 -12.66 -4.49
C GLN A 208 13.63 -12.82 -6.02
N LYS A 209 13.96 -11.78 -6.80
CA LYS A 209 13.85 -11.74 -8.27
C LYS A 209 12.43 -11.97 -8.80
N VAL A 210 11.42 -11.65 -8.00
CA VAL A 210 10.01 -11.68 -8.42
C VAL A 210 9.78 -10.58 -9.44
N GLN A 211 9.23 -10.94 -10.60
CA GLN A 211 8.87 -9.97 -11.63
C GLN A 211 7.53 -9.33 -11.32
N MET A 212 7.48 -8.01 -11.50
CA MET A 212 6.29 -7.20 -11.23
C MET A 212 5.97 -6.30 -12.43
N ALA A 213 4.68 -6.06 -12.69
CA ALA A 213 4.24 -5.20 -13.79
C ALA A 213 3.06 -4.30 -13.39
N CYS A 214 2.99 -3.12 -14.02
CA CYS A 214 1.77 -2.35 -14.10
C CYS A 214 1.07 -2.68 -15.42
N VAL A 215 -0.20 -3.12 -15.35
CA VAL A 215 -1.03 -3.45 -16.50
C VAL A 215 -1.81 -2.20 -16.92
N LEU A 216 -1.45 -1.61 -18.06
CA LEU A 216 -1.96 -0.29 -18.48
C LEU A 216 -3.42 -0.32 -18.95
N ASN A 217 -3.92 -1.48 -19.39
CA ASN A 217 -5.31 -1.69 -19.79
C ASN A 217 -6.24 -1.97 -18.60
N SER A 218 -5.70 -2.18 -17.41
CA SER A 218 -6.46 -2.27 -16.17
C SER A 218 -6.48 -0.91 -15.49
N LEU A 219 -7.64 -0.35 -15.22
CA LEU A 219 -7.79 1.02 -14.75
C LEU A 219 -8.60 1.10 -13.45
N ILE A 220 -8.08 1.83 -12.48
CA ILE A 220 -8.79 2.24 -11.27
C ILE A 220 -8.59 3.72 -10.99
N TYR A 221 -9.43 4.28 -10.13
CA TYR A 221 -9.39 5.68 -9.72
C TYR A 221 -9.20 5.77 -8.20
N HIS A 222 -8.27 6.60 -7.75
CA HIS A 222 -7.94 6.76 -6.33
C HIS A 222 -8.27 8.16 -5.84
N LYS A 223 -8.99 8.27 -4.72
CA LYS A 223 -9.41 9.54 -4.11
C LYS A 223 -8.26 10.18 -3.30
N VAL A 224 -7.08 10.27 -3.92
CA VAL A 224 -5.89 10.86 -3.29
C VAL A 224 -6.19 12.25 -2.77
N GLY A 225 -5.93 12.50 -1.48
CA GLY A 225 -6.09 13.82 -0.87
C GLY A 225 -7.45 14.05 -0.21
N ALA A 226 -8.36 13.08 -0.16
CA ALA A 226 -9.55 13.16 0.70
C ALA A 226 -9.17 13.34 2.18
N SER A 227 -7.99 12.88 2.59
CA SER A 227 -7.40 13.10 3.92
C SER A 227 -6.69 14.47 4.08
N GLY A 228 -6.89 15.39 3.15
CA GLY A 228 -6.48 16.80 3.22
C GLY A 228 -4.98 17.05 3.03
N ASN A 229 -4.67 18.12 2.28
CA ASN A 229 -3.36 18.78 2.15
C ASN A 229 -2.85 19.35 3.50
N LYS A 230 -2.85 18.56 4.56
CA LYS A 230 -2.13 18.95 5.77
C LYS A 230 -0.67 18.67 5.51
N MET A 231 0.12 19.74 5.40
CA MET A 231 1.58 19.70 5.50
C MET A 231 1.95 18.60 6.49
N TYR A 232 2.69 17.60 6.02
CA TYR A 232 3.01 16.42 6.84
C TYR A 232 3.61 16.91 8.16
N GLY A 233 2.92 16.69 9.28
CA GLY A 233 3.44 17.05 10.60
C GLY A 233 4.80 16.38 10.81
N LEU A 234 5.62 17.00 11.64
CA LEU A 234 6.99 16.54 11.94
C LEU A 234 7.06 15.02 12.24
N GLY A 235 6.07 14.51 12.99
CA GLY A 235 5.97 13.08 13.33
C GLY A 235 5.83 12.18 12.12
N LYS A 236 5.01 12.54 11.12
CA LYS A 236 4.86 11.77 9.89
C LYS A 236 6.14 11.75 9.07
N VAL A 237 6.85 12.88 8.98
CA VAL A 237 8.14 12.97 8.28
C VAL A 237 9.17 12.10 8.99
N TYR A 238 9.24 12.17 10.31
CA TYR A 238 10.16 11.37 11.10
C TYR A 238 9.88 9.86 10.93
N MET A 239 8.62 9.43 11.08
CA MET A 239 8.19 8.05 10.91
C MET A 239 8.53 7.52 9.51
N HIS A 240 8.28 8.31 8.46
CA HIS A 240 8.64 7.94 7.09
C HIS A 240 10.14 7.61 6.95
N TYR A 241 11.01 8.47 7.48
CA TYR A 241 12.45 8.20 7.44
C TYR A 241 12.83 7.03 8.34
N LEU A 242 12.26 6.92 9.54
CA LEU A 242 12.54 5.83 10.47
C LEU A 242 12.20 4.47 9.83
N ASN A 243 11.00 4.32 9.28
CA ASN A 243 10.59 3.09 8.57
C ASN A 243 11.56 2.78 7.43
N ARG A 244 11.91 3.77 6.61
CA ARG A 244 12.82 3.59 5.49
C ARG A 244 14.23 3.19 5.90
N PHE A 245 14.78 3.80 6.96
CA PHE A 245 16.09 3.44 7.48
C PHE A 245 16.10 2.01 8.03
N ILE A 246 15.04 1.61 8.74
CA ILE A 246 14.88 0.24 9.24
C ILE A 246 14.80 -0.74 8.05
N ASP A 247 13.97 -0.47 7.05
CA ASP A 247 13.82 -1.33 5.87
C ASP A 247 15.14 -1.56 5.13
N ILE A 248 15.87 -0.48 4.86
CA ILE A 248 17.16 -0.59 4.17
C ILE A 248 18.17 -1.36 5.03
N ARG A 249 18.21 -1.12 6.35
CA ARG A 249 19.11 -1.85 7.26
C ARG A 249 18.84 -3.35 7.25
N ILE A 250 17.57 -3.74 7.24
CA ILE A 250 17.18 -5.15 7.30
C ILE A 250 17.32 -5.86 5.95
N ASN A 251 16.99 -5.18 4.86
CA ASN A 251 16.89 -5.79 3.53
C ASN A 251 18.20 -5.67 2.70
N LYS A 252 19.21 -4.91 3.16
CA LYS A 252 20.45 -4.65 2.43
C LYS A 252 21.68 -4.98 3.26
N SER A 253 22.84 -5.05 2.61
CA SER A 253 24.13 -5.21 3.31
C SER A 253 24.46 -3.98 4.15
N GLY A 254 25.28 -4.17 5.20
CA GLY A 254 25.71 -3.05 6.03
C GLY A 254 26.42 -1.96 5.25
N LEU A 255 27.31 -2.32 4.31
CA LEU A 255 27.99 -1.35 3.45
C LEU A 255 26.97 -0.55 2.62
N PHE A 256 25.97 -1.20 2.03
CA PHE A 256 24.91 -0.50 1.30
C PHE A 256 24.12 0.43 2.22
N TYR A 257 23.75 -0.02 3.43
CA TYR A 257 23.03 0.79 4.40
C TYR A 257 23.76 2.10 4.72
N TYR A 258 25.05 2.02 5.05
CA TYR A 258 25.81 3.22 5.41
C TYR A 258 26.01 4.17 4.23
N THR A 259 26.29 3.66 3.03
CA THR A 259 26.42 4.50 1.83
C THR A 259 25.10 5.14 1.45
N TRP A 260 24.01 4.40 1.52
CA TRP A 260 22.66 4.91 1.28
C TRP A 260 22.26 5.95 2.33
N ALA A 261 22.52 5.70 3.62
CA ALA A 261 22.24 6.65 4.69
C ALA A 261 22.98 7.98 4.47
N LEU A 262 24.24 7.92 4.08
CA LEU A 262 25.04 9.13 3.78
C LEU A 262 24.41 9.95 2.65
N VAL A 263 23.98 9.31 1.56
CA VAL A 263 23.28 9.98 0.44
C VAL A 263 21.94 10.57 0.87
N ASN A 264 21.25 9.95 1.84
CA ASN A 264 19.97 10.44 2.35
C ASN A 264 20.08 11.56 3.38
N LEU A 265 21.21 11.75 4.04
CA LEU A 265 21.37 12.78 5.07
C LEU A 265 20.91 14.19 4.63
N PRO A 266 21.29 14.72 3.44
CA PRO A 266 20.81 16.03 3.01
C PRO A 266 19.29 16.13 2.88
N PHE A 267 18.64 15.06 2.41
CA PHE A 267 17.18 15.03 2.28
C PHE A 267 16.48 14.99 3.65
N CYS A 268 17.00 14.20 4.59
CA CYS A 268 16.50 14.16 5.97
C CYS A 268 16.65 15.54 6.62
N ILE A 269 17.81 16.18 6.54
CA ILE A 269 18.07 17.50 7.08
C ILE A 269 17.10 18.53 6.50
N LYS A 270 16.96 18.55 5.16
CA LYS A 270 16.03 19.44 4.48
C LYS A 270 14.60 19.27 4.99
N HIS A 271 14.08 18.05 5.02
CA HIS A 271 12.69 17.79 5.40
C HIS A 271 12.43 18.04 6.89
N PHE A 272 13.38 17.67 7.76
CA PHE A 272 13.27 18.00 9.18
C PHE A 272 13.33 19.50 9.44
N TYR A 273 14.21 20.23 8.74
CA TYR A 273 14.27 21.69 8.84
C TYR A 273 12.96 22.35 8.35
N MET A 274 12.44 21.91 7.19
CA MET A 274 11.17 22.43 6.65
C MET A 274 9.97 22.14 7.57
N SER A 275 10.02 21.05 8.35
CA SER A 275 8.94 20.68 9.27
C SER A 275 9.10 21.29 10.67
N SER A 276 10.32 21.57 11.12
CA SER A 276 10.59 22.09 12.47
C SER A 276 10.88 23.60 12.51
N HIS A 277 11.27 24.18 11.36
CA HIS A 277 11.76 25.55 11.21
C HIS A 277 12.88 25.91 12.20
N SER A 278 13.67 24.91 12.65
CA SER A 278 14.72 25.07 13.65
C SER A 278 15.92 24.16 13.36
N LEU A 279 17.12 24.75 13.22
CA LEU A 279 18.34 23.99 12.99
C LEU A 279 18.72 23.12 14.20
N SER A 280 18.61 23.65 15.42
CA SER A 280 18.91 22.91 16.64
C SER A 280 17.99 21.69 16.77
N ARG A 281 16.69 21.86 16.53
CA ARG A 281 15.71 20.77 16.55
C ARG A 281 15.98 19.76 15.45
N THR A 282 16.35 20.20 14.25
CA THR A 282 16.75 19.32 13.15
C THR A 282 17.92 18.42 13.54
N LEU A 283 18.97 18.97 14.16
CA LEU A 283 20.13 18.19 14.62
C LEU A 283 19.76 17.16 15.69
N VAL A 284 18.87 17.52 16.62
CA VAL A 284 18.36 16.57 17.62
C VAL A 284 17.59 15.43 16.94
N LEU A 285 16.72 15.73 15.98
CA LEU A 285 15.96 14.75 15.23
C LEU A 285 16.88 13.81 14.42
N MET A 286 17.91 14.33 13.76
CA MET A 286 18.90 13.53 13.04
C MET A 286 19.64 12.55 13.96
N LYS A 287 20.09 13.03 15.12
CA LYS A 287 20.75 12.19 16.12
C LYS A 287 19.81 11.09 16.65
N ARG A 288 18.55 11.43 16.90
CA ARG A 288 17.51 10.49 17.35
C ARG A 288 17.17 9.48 16.27
N LEU A 289 16.95 9.91 15.02
CA LEU A 289 16.71 9.02 13.88
C LEU A 289 17.82 7.98 13.75
N TRP A 290 19.07 8.42 13.83
CA TRP A 290 20.23 7.53 13.73
C TRP A 290 20.24 6.48 14.85
N LYS A 291 19.92 6.90 16.08
CA LYS A 291 19.79 6.00 17.22
C LYS A 291 18.64 5.01 17.01
N ASP A 292 17.42 5.51 16.77
CA ASP A 292 16.21 4.70 16.66
C ASP A 292 16.29 3.70 15.49
N ALA A 293 16.79 4.14 14.33
CA ALA A 293 16.97 3.28 13.17
C ALA A 293 17.93 2.11 13.39
N ARG A 294 18.84 2.20 14.36
CA ARG A 294 19.79 1.13 14.69
C ARG A 294 19.23 0.12 15.71
N ILE A 295 18.36 0.57 16.60
CA ILE A 295 17.88 -0.27 17.72
C ILE A 295 16.46 -0.80 17.48
N LYS A 296 15.61 -0.10 16.73
CA LYS A 296 14.24 -0.53 16.47
C LYS A 296 14.17 -1.53 15.32
N GLU A 297 13.30 -2.54 15.47
CA GLU A 297 12.99 -3.52 14.42
C GLU A 297 11.71 -3.16 13.64
N GLY A 298 11.01 -2.12 14.08
CA GLY A 298 9.78 -1.61 13.48
C GLY A 298 9.24 -0.40 14.22
N VAL A 299 8.04 0.04 13.85
CA VAL A 299 7.29 1.13 14.49
C VAL A 299 5.93 0.57 14.93
N SER A 300 5.73 0.49 16.24
CA SER A 300 4.50 -0.03 16.84
C SER A 300 3.34 0.98 16.74
N LYS A 301 2.14 0.55 17.17
CA LYS A 301 0.98 1.44 17.30
C LYS A 301 1.25 2.58 18.28
N GLU A 302 1.86 2.27 19.41
CA GLU A 302 2.21 3.24 20.46
C GLU A 302 3.24 4.24 19.94
N ASP A 303 4.25 3.79 19.21
CA ASP A 303 5.21 4.68 18.53
C ASP A 303 4.52 5.60 17.52
N PHE A 304 3.59 5.05 16.73
CA PHE A 304 2.82 5.81 15.75
C PHE A 304 1.95 6.88 16.42
N GLU A 305 1.22 6.52 17.46
CA GLU A 305 0.37 7.46 18.24
C GLU A 305 1.23 8.57 18.85
N ALA A 306 2.33 8.23 19.51
CA ALA A 306 3.25 9.21 20.09
C ALA A 306 3.89 10.14 19.05
N LEU A 307 4.21 9.63 17.86
CA LEU A 307 4.83 10.40 16.78
C LEU A 307 3.85 11.31 16.04
N VAL A 308 2.66 10.79 15.73
CA VAL A 308 1.77 11.38 14.72
C VAL A 308 0.52 12.01 15.33
N ILE A 309 0.01 11.45 16.43
CA ILE A 309 -1.22 11.90 17.07
C ILE A 309 -0.88 12.85 18.22
N ASP A 310 -0.14 12.38 19.21
CA ASP A 310 0.10 13.09 20.47
C ASP A 310 1.29 14.05 20.41
N ASN A 311 2.19 13.86 19.42
CA ASN A 311 3.48 14.57 19.31
C ASN A 311 4.36 14.48 20.58
N THR A 312 4.15 13.45 21.40
CA THR A 312 4.87 13.24 22.68
C THR A 312 6.22 12.56 22.49
N TYR A 313 6.46 11.97 21.35
CA TYR A 313 7.69 11.22 21.03
C TYR A 313 8.96 12.09 21.11
N PHE A 314 8.82 13.39 20.96
CA PHE A 314 9.95 14.35 20.93
C PHE A 314 10.11 15.17 22.21
N VAL A 315 9.33 14.85 23.23
CA VAL A 315 9.39 15.51 24.55
C VAL A 315 10.44 14.85 25.43
#